data_05e4027b65745898fe8f6edb10f6a00b
#
_entry.id   05e4027b65745898fe8f6edb10f6a00b
#
_cell.length_a   1.000
_cell.length_b   1.000
_cell.length_c   1.000
_cell.angle_alpha   90.00
_cell.angle_beta   90.00
_cell.angle_gamma   90.00
#
_symmetry.space_group_name_H-M   'P 1'
#
loop_
_entity.id
_entity.type
_entity.pdbx_description
1 polymer ?
#
loop_
_entity_poly.entity_id
_entity_poly.type
_entity_poly.pdbx_seq_one_letter_code
_entity_poly.pdbx_strand_id
1 'polypeptide(L)'
;MHKFLFIIGLFFPGIVFSQTLIVGRVIIHDGTPVSGVNVWCPEQNKGTSSDSTGYFELACEVPCTLEFSHVNYKKESYTLKDTRSPFIVILRNKFNNLREVVVTGRSTPGRLYSSKEGIEMIPAILGEQDILKYLATTPGIITTNALDPGIYVRGSNSCENGFLTHDMEIASPDHLTGILSTFDPFILNNSTVYKSGFPAVYNSYLSSYINMRPDPGNKQKYEGEITLGLVSSALKIKGPLVRDHTSFAASFRTSYLQTIARLYNKSVKDQKQQNFMPEYAFNDATVSIDSKLSNRWRVTAFGLFTIDGLSMKLNENVNYDFNWHTFSGNAGAWYTP
;
A
#
# COMPACT_ATOMS: atom_id res chain seq x y z
N MET A 1 -65.14 78.74 -3.10
CA MET A 1 -64.37 77.90 -4.02
C MET A 1 -63.80 76.71 -3.26
N HIS A 2 -64.51 75.60 -3.26
CA HIS A 2 -64.11 74.37 -2.57
C HIS A 2 -63.50 73.40 -3.60
N LYS A 3 -62.26 72.96 -3.37
CA LYS A 3 -61.61 71.95 -4.18
C LYS A 3 -61.83 70.63 -3.50
N PHE A 4 -62.61 69.74 -4.12
CA PHE A 4 -62.77 68.32 -3.74
C PHE A 4 -61.54 67.51 -4.22
N LEU A 5 -60.84 66.89 -3.30
CA LEU A 5 -59.74 66.01 -3.60
C LEU A 5 -60.27 64.57 -3.60
N PHE A 6 -60.30 63.89 -4.75
CA PHE A 6 -60.71 62.47 -4.92
C PHE A 6 -59.47 61.59 -4.69
N ILE A 7 -59.48 60.82 -3.60
CA ILE A 7 -58.48 59.79 -3.33
C ILE A 7 -58.97 58.46 -3.93
N ILE A 8 -58.35 58.03 -5.04
CA ILE A 8 -58.55 56.68 -5.61
C ILE A 8 -57.64 55.74 -4.86
N GLY A 9 -58.25 54.92 -3.97
CA GLY A 9 -57.58 53.80 -3.31
C GLY A 9 -57.34 52.67 -4.31
N LEU A 10 -56.07 52.43 -4.67
CA LEU A 10 -55.66 51.26 -5.44
C LEU A 10 -55.76 49.98 -4.56
N PHE A 11 -56.81 49.19 -4.78
CA PHE A 11 -56.88 47.84 -4.26
C PHE A 11 -55.90 46.94 -5.03
N PHE A 12 -54.72 46.65 -4.46
CA PHE A 12 -53.86 45.56 -4.91
C PHE A 12 -54.44 44.25 -4.39
N PRO A 13 -54.87 43.31 -5.22
CA PRO A 13 -55.20 41.97 -4.73
C PRO A 13 -53.89 41.31 -4.34
N GLY A 14 -53.60 41.19 -3.05
CA GLY A 14 -52.50 40.38 -2.54
C GLY A 14 -52.72 38.95 -2.96
N ILE A 15 -51.84 38.44 -3.84
CA ILE A 15 -51.78 37.03 -4.15
C ILE A 15 -51.31 36.35 -2.88
N VAL A 16 -52.23 35.73 -2.16
CA VAL A 16 -51.91 34.89 -1.00
C VAL A 16 -51.41 33.56 -1.54
N PHE A 17 -50.12 33.35 -1.58
CA PHE A 17 -49.54 32.06 -1.83
C PHE A 17 -49.85 31.16 -0.64
N SER A 18 -50.75 30.17 -0.83
CA SER A 18 -51.05 29.15 0.15
C SER A 18 -49.88 28.20 0.27
N GLN A 19 -49.09 28.31 1.33
CA GLN A 19 -48.06 27.31 1.64
C GLN A 19 -48.75 26.01 2.01
N THR A 20 -48.41 24.95 1.27
CA THR A 20 -48.95 23.63 1.55
C THR A 20 -47.99 22.88 2.48
N LEU A 21 -48.52 22.34 3.55
CA LEU A 21 -47.77 21.50 4.49
C LEU A 21 -47.63 20.09 3.90
N ILE A 22 -46.39 19.71 3.53
CA ILE A 22 -46.04 18.36 3.10
C ILE A 22 -45.65 17.59 4.34
N VAL A 23 -46.34 16.45 4.56
CA VAL A 23 -46.07 15.56 5.69
C VAL A 23 -45.72 14.18 5.15
N GLY A 24 -44.74 13.52 5.76
CA GLY A 24 -44.34 12.21 5.34
C GLY A 24 -43.57 11.43 6.41
N ARG A 25 -43.18 10.24 6.02
CA ARG A 25 -42.42 9.34 6.89
C ARG A 25 -41.25 8.72 6.13
N VAL A 26 -40.07 8.72 6.75
CA VAL A 26 -38.85 8.10 6.20
C VAL A 26 -38.61 6.77 6.88
N ILE A 27 -38.51 5.72 6.09
CA ILE A 27 -38.27 4.34 6.56
C ILE A 27 -37.16 3.70 5.73
N ILE A 28 -36.63 2.58 6.20
CA ILE A 28 -35.82 1.67 5.37
C ILE A 28 -36.70 0.50 4.85
N HIS A 29 -36.13 -0.36 4.04
CA HIS A 29 -36.85 -1.41 3.33
C HIS A 29 -37.59 -2.42 4.25
N ASP A 30 -37.15 -2.59 5.49
CA ASP A 30 -37.75 -3.47 6.49
C ASP A 30 -38.86 -2.78 7.32
N GLY A 31 -39.20 -1.51 7.00
CA GLY A 31 -40.21 -0.73 7.67
C GLY A 31 -39.67 0.04 8.89
N THR A 32 -38.42 -0.08 9.26
CA THR A 32 -37.84 0.64 10.41
C THR A 32 -37.78 2.14 10.13
N PRO A 33 -38.27 3.02 11.03
CA PRO A 33 -38.19 4.46 10.85
C PRO A 33 -36.76 4.97 10.98
N VAL A 34 -36.42 6.02 10.21
CA VAL A 34 -35.11 6.67 10.24
C VAL A 34 -35.25 8.08 10.77
N SER A 35 -34.60 8.36 11.91
CA SER A 35 -34.53 9.69 12.49
C SER A 35 -33.38 10.51 11.96
N GLY A 36 -33.46 11.85 12.01
CA GLY A 36 -32.37 12.74 11.64
C GLY A 36 -32.07 12.80 10.14
N VAL A 37 -33.01 12.35 9.28
CA VAL A 37 -32.89 12.51 7.83
C VAL A 37 -33.13 13.97 7.49
N ASN A 38 -32.16 14.61 6.86
CA ASN A 38 -32.31 15.96 6.35
C ASN A 38 -33.20 15.93 5.10
N VAL A 39 -34.31 16.64 5.14
CA VAL A 39 -35.29 16.82 4.07
C VAL A 39 -35.14 18.24 3.54
N TRP A 40 -34.70 18.39 2.31
CA TRP A 40 -34.36 19.66 1.72
C TRP A 40 -35.10 19.94 0.42
N CYS A 41 -35.65 21.12 0.27
CA CYS A 41 -36.26 21.62 -0.97
C CYS A 41 -35.35 22.68 -1.59
N PRO A 42 -34.52 22.32 -2.62
CA PRO A 42 -33.57 23.23 -3.23
C PRO A 42 -34.23 24.48 -3.87
N GLU A 43 -35.39 24.29 -4.51
CA GLU A 43 -36.07 25.35 -5.26
C GLU A 43 -36.56 26.49 -4.35
N GLN A 44 -36.87 26.18 -3.08
CA GLN A 44 -37.41 27.15 -2.12
C GLN A 44 -36.49 27.45 -0.94
N ASN A 45 -35.29 26.83 -0.93
CA ASN A 45 -34.30 26.97 0.12
C ASN A 45 -34.87 26.70 1.53
N LYS A 46 -35.72 25.65 1.64
CA LYS A 46 -36.37 25.24 2.88
C LYS A 46 -36.02 23.82 3.23
N GLY A 47 -35.91 23.50 4.51
CA GLY A 47 -35.60 22.17 4.96
C GLY A 47 -36.13 21.88 6.37
N THR A 48 -36.19 20.59 6.68
CA THR A 48 -36.55 20.03 7.98
C THR A 48 -35.77 18.73 8.20
N SER A 49 -35.94 18.12 9.38
CA SER A 49 -35.38 16.79 9.64
C SER A 49 -36.43 15.85 10.18
N SER A 50 -36.30 14.54 9.93
CA SER A 50 -37.21 13.54 10.46
C SER A 50 -36.98 13.32 11.97
N ASP A 51 -38.06 13.09 12.70
CA ASP A 51 -38.06 12.78 14.13
C ASP A 51 -37.70 11.29 14.43
N SER A 52 -37.80 10.89 15.71
CA SER A 52 -37.51 9.51 16.14
C SER A 52 -38.45 8.45 15.56
N THR A 53 -39.59 8.85 15.04
CA THR A 53 -40.60 7.97 14.39
C THR A 53 -40.44 7.99 12.86
N GLY A 54 -39.42 8.70 12.34
CA GLY A 54 -39.23 8.93 10.92
C GLY A 54 -40.17 9.96 10.31
N TYR A 55 -41.01 10.62 11.11
CA TYR A 55 -41.96 11.61 10.64
C TYR A 55 -41.28 12.96 10.35
N PHE A 56 -41.70 13.61 9.26
CA PHE A 56 -41.25 14.97 8.92
C PHE A 56 -42.41 15.81 8.38
N GLU A 57 -42.31 17.11 8.57
CA GLU A 57 -43.20 18.08 7.99
C GLU A 57 -42.41 19.26 7.40
N LEU A 58 -42.78 19.72 6.22
CA LEU A 58 -42.14 20.82 5.51
C LEU A 58 -43.18 21.66 4.77
N ALA A 59 -43.20 22.96 5.03
CA ALA A 59 -44.06 23.91 4.32
C ALA A 59 -43.39 24.34 2.99
N CYS A 60 -43.85 23.74 1.88
CA CYS A 60 -43.38 24.04 0.53
C CYS A 60 -44.54 24.21 -0.44
N GLU A 61 -44.28 24.97 -1.51
CA GLU A 61 -45.18 25.07 -2.66
C GLU A 61 -44.91 23.91 -3.62
N VAL A 62 -45.96 23.30 -4.15
CA VAL A 62 -45.84 22.25 -5.18
C VAL A 62 -46.13 22.85 -6.55
N PRO A 63 -45.46 22.36 -7.62
CA PRO A 63 -44.54 21.23 -7.63
C PRO A 63 -43.15 21.57 -7.05
N CYS A 64 -42.54 20.64 -6.32
CA CYS A 64 -41.20 20.79 -5.76
C CYS A 64 -40.44 19.45 -5.73
N THR A 65 -39.12 19.50 -5.68
CA THR A 65 -38.27 18.32 -5.49
C THR A 65 -37.76 18.31 -4.07
N LEU A 66 -37.99 17.22 -3.35
CA LEU A 66 -37.45 16.99 -2.00
C LEU A 66 -36.25 16.06 -2.08
N GLU A 67 -35.14 16.50 -1.51
CA GLU A 67 -33.90 15.74 -1.36
C GLU A 67 -33.80 15.20 0.07
N PHE A 68 -33.60 13.91 0.18
CA PHE A 68 -33.44 13.20 1.46
C PHE A 68 -31.98 12.76 1.61
N SER A 69 -31.33 13.22 2.66
CA SER A 69 -29.93 12.88 2.91
C SER A 69 -29.69 12.49 4.36
N HIS A 70 -28.88 11.43 4.55
CA HIS A 70 -28.47 10.96 5.86
C HIS A 70 -27.08 10.30 5.75
N VAL A 71 -26.29 10.32 6.83
CA VAL A 71 -24.89 9.84 6.84
C VAL A 71 -24.78 8.37 6.42
N ASN A 72 -25.74 7.52 6.84
CA ASN A 72 -25.73 6.07 6.65
C ASN A 72 -26.48 5.61 5.39
N TYR A 73 -27.20 6.50 4.70
CA TYR A 73 -28.09 6.14 3.59
C TYR A 73 -27.71 6.89 2.32
N LYS A 74 -28.06 6.32 1.17
CA LYS A 74 -27.90 7.00 -0.13
C LYS A 74 -28.87 8.17 -0.19
N LYS A 75 -28.42 9.27 -0.81
CA LYS A 75 -29.27 10.41 -1.10
C LYS A 75 -30.34 9.99 -2.10
N GLU A 76 -31.61 10.28 -1.78
CA GLU A 76 -32.75 10.03 -2.63
C GLU A 76 -33.46 11.35 -2.92
N SER A 77 -34.07 11.47 -4.10
CA SER A 77 -34.79 12.68 -4.53
C SER A 77 -36.17 12.30 -5.09
N TYR A 78 -37.20 13.03 -4.66
CA TYR A 78 -38.58 12.80 -5.08
C TYR A 78 -39.22 14.10 -5.51
N THR A 79 -39.78 14.14 -6.72
CA THR A 79 -40.53 15.28 -7.24
C THR A 79 -42.01 15.12 -6.94
N LEU A 80 -42.52 16.01 -6.11
CA LEU A 80 -43.95 16.06 -5.75
C LEU A 80 -44.70 16.99 -6.71
N LYS A 81 -45.76 16.45 -7.34
CA LYS A 81 -46.62 17.19 -8.25
C LYS A 81 -47.94 17.64 -7.59
N ASP A 82 -48.34 16.93 -6.57
CA ASP A 82 -49.54 17.21 -5.76
C ASP A 82 -49.27 16.93 -4.28
N THR A 83 -50.24 17.30 -3.42
CA THR A 83 -50.12 17.26 -1.95
C THR A 83 -50.78 16.03 -1.33
N ARG A 84 -50.71 14.89 -1.99
CA ARG A 84 -51.25 13.65 -1.36
C ARG A 84 -50.36 13.23 -0.21
N SER A 85 -50.86 13.38 0.99
CA SER A 85 -50.23 12.95 2.24
C SER A 85 -50.97 11.74 2.85
N PRO A 86 -50.28 10.82 3.58
CA PRO A 86 -48.85 10.84 3.92
C PRO A 86 -47.93 10.26 2.83
N PHE A 87 -46.77 10.86 2.69
CA PHE A 87 -45.74 10.46 1.73
C PHE A 87 -44.72 9.55 2.43
N ILE A 88 -44.43 8.37 1.87
CA ILE A 88 -43.46 7.44 2.45
C ILE A 88 -42.21 7.42 1.59
N VAL A 89 -41.07 7.66 2.24
CA VAL A 89 -39.75 7.63 1.62
C VAL A 89 -38.99 6.41 2.10
N ILE A 90 -38.49 5.60 1.18
CA ILE A 90 -37.68 4.42 1.50
C ILE A 90 -36.22 4.74 1.20
N LEU A 91 -35.38 4.81 2.24
CA LEU A 91 -33.94 5.01 2.08
C LEU A 91 -33.21 3.68 1.91
N ARG A 92 -32.16 3.70 1.09
CA ARG A 92 -31.30 2.55 0.87
C ARG A 92 -29.96 2.75 1.59
N ASN A 93 -29.42 1.71 2.20
CA ASN A 93 -28.13 1.76 2.86
C ASN A 93 -27.04 2.25 1.93
N LYS A 94 -26.23 3.19 2.40
CA LYS A 94 -25.09 3.74 1.67
C LYS A 94 -23.93 2.72 1.57
N PHE A 95 -23.81 1.88 2.58
CA PHE A 95 -22.80 0.82 2.58
C PHE A 95 -23.39 -0.41 1.85
N ASN A 96 -22.82 -0.74 0.70
CA ASN A 96 -22.84 -2.13 0.33
C ASN A 96 -22.05 -2.83 1.43
N ASN A 97 -22.70 -3.71 2.19
CA ASN A 97 -21.97 -4.71 2.94
C ASN A 97 -21.05 -5.39 1.93
N LEU A 98 -19.78 -5.00 1.94
CA LEU A 98 -18.78 -5.85 1.31
C LEU A 98 -19.01 -7.20 1.95
N ARG A 99 -19.34 -8.19 1.14
CA ARG A 99 -19.41 -9.57 1.62
C ARG A 99 -18.14 -9.76 2.43
N GLU A 100 -18.30 -10.13 3.69
CA GLU A 100 -17.18 -10.55 4.51
C GLU A 100 -16.42 -11.56 3.67
N VAL A 101 -15.25 -11.18 3.20
CA VAL A 101 -14.33 -12.12 2.59
C VAL A 101 -13.77 -12.87 3.80
N VAL A 102 -14.48 -13.91 4.22
CA VAL A 102 -13.95 -14.90 5.14
C VAL A 102 -12.82 -15.56 4.37
N VAL A 103 -11.62 -15.00 4.51
CA VAL A 103 -10.39 -15.68 4.13
C VAL A 103 -10.26 -16.80 5.15
N THR A 104 -10.88 -17.95 4.86
CA THR A 104 -10.54 -19.21 5.52
C THR A 104 -9.14 -19.58 5.05
N GLY A 105 -8.15 -18.84 5.52
CA GLY A 105 -6.77 -19.23 5.41
C GLY A 105 -6.64 -20.50 6.26
N ARG A 106 -6.53 -21.66 5.62
CA ARG A 106 -5.95 -22.80 6.30
C ARG A 106 -4.55 -22.35 6.70
N SER A 107 -4.36 -22.07 7.98
CA SER A 107 -3.03 -21.89 8.54
C SER A 107 -2.27 -23.18 8.28
N THR A 108 -1.45 -23.18 7.24
CA THR A 108 -0.56 -24.30 6.99
C THR A 108 0.54 -24.21 8.05
N PRO A 109 0.66 -25.18 8.97
CA PRO A 109 1.68 -25.12 9.99
C PRO A 109 3.07 -24.94 9.33
N GLY A 110 3.85 -23.97 9.83
CA GLY A 110 5.17 -23.71 9.28
C GLY A 110 5.23 -22.69 8.15
N ARG A 111 4.10 -22.10 7.74
CA ARG A 111 4.06 -21.02 6.74
C ARG A 111 3.83 -19.67 7.42
N LEU A 112 4.66 -18.70 7.08
CA LEU A 112 4.58 -17.31 7.54
C LEU A 112 4.44 -16.38 6.34
N TYR A 113 3.64 -15.34 6.48
CA TYR A 113 3.55 -14.25 5.53
C TYR A 113 4.14 -13.00 6.15
N SER A 114 5.02 -12.30 5.45
CA SER A 114 5.43 -10.95 5.81
C SER A 114 4.64 -9.92 5.00
N SER A 115 4.49 -8.75 5.58
CA SER A 115 3.91 -7.59 4.89
C SER A 115 4.86 -6.39 5.01
N LYS A 116 4.65 -5.39 4.16
CA LYS A 116 5.38 -4.13 4.19
C LYS A 116 5.31 -3.47 5.57
N GLU A 117 4.11 -3.40 6.14
CA GLU A 117 3.88 -2.78 7.45
C GLU A 117 4.69 -3.47 8.56
N GLY A 118 4.81 -4.80 8.49
CA GLY A 118 5.64 -5.55 9.44
C GLY A 118 7.13 -5.20 9.31
N ILE A 119 7.63 -5.03 8.10
CA ILE A 119 9.03 -4.66 7.85
C ILE A 119 9.30 -3.23 8.34
N GLU A 120 8.37 -2.30 8.14
CA GLU A 120 8.48 -0.91 8.59
C GLU A 120 8.46 -0.75 10.12
N MET A 121 7.95 -1.73 10.86
CA MET A 121 7.91 -1.72 12.33
C MET A 121 9.26 -1.99 12.98
N ILE A 122 10.22 -2.60 12.29
CA ILE A 122 11.53 -2.88 12.87
C ILE A 122 12.47 -1.68 12.71
N PRO A 123 13.37 -1.47 13.68
CA PRO A 123 14.40 -0.44 13.56
C PRO A 123 15.30 -0.69 12.35
N ALA A 124 15.58 0.36 11.60
CA ALA A 124 16.55 0.31 10.52
C ALA A 124 17.97 0.01 11.06
N ILE A 125 18.69 -0.89 10.42
CA ILE A 125 20.10 -1.18 10.73
C ILE A 125 20.97 -0.34 9.82
N LEU A 126 21.87 0.43 10.42
CA LEU A 126 22.75 1.37 9.70
C LEU A 126 22.00 2.37 8.81
N GLY A 127 20.71 2.62 9.13
CA GLY A 127 19.85 3.54 8.38
C GLY A 127 19.01 2.89 7.27
N GLU A 128 19.08 1.56 7.11
CA GLU A 128 18.31 0.82 6.12
C GLU A 128 17.43 -0.27 6.77
N GLN A 129 16.25 -0.46 6.20
CA GLN A 129 15.38 -1.58 6.54
C GLN A 129 15.81 -2.82 5.76
N ASP A 130 15.75 -3.97 6.42
CA ASP A 130 16.18 -5.25 5.84
C ASP A 130 15.15 -6.34 6.08
N ILE A 131 14.73 -7.01 5.02
CA ILE A 131 13.69 -8.05 5.08
C ILE A 131 14.19 -9.30 5.84
N LEU A 132 15.46 -9.65 5.73
CA LEU A 132 16.02 -10.82 6.43
C LEU A 132 16.07 -10.56 7.93
N LYS A 133 16.39 -9.33 8.33
CA LYS A 133 16.37 -8.92 9.75
C LYS A 133 14.94 -8.89 10.30
N TYR A 134 13.96 -8.48 9.50
CA TYR A 134 12.56 -8.62 9.88
C TYR A 134 12.19 -10.09 10.09
N LEU A 135 12.55 -10.98 9.18
CA LEU A 135 12.24 -12.40 9.30
C LEU A 135 12.86 -13.00 10.56
N ALA A 136 14.05 -12.55 10.97
CA ALA A 136 14.69 -12.99 12.20
C ALA A 136 13.95 -12.62 13.50
N THR A 137 13.01 -11.66 13.44
CA THR A 137 12.13 -11.33 14.58
C THR A 137 10.97 -12.33 14.73
N THR A 138 10.79 -13.22 13.75
CA THR A 138 9.64 -14.12 13.73
C THR A 138 9.95 -15.45 14.43
N PRO A 139 8.99 -16.10 15.12
CA PRO A 139 9.24 -17.33 15.84
C PRO A 139 9.81 -18.44 14.94
N GLY A 140 10.89 -19.09 15.40
CA GLY A 140 11.55 -20.19 14.70
C GLY A 140 12.53 -19.77 13.61
N ILE A 141 12.84 -18.50 13.51
CA ILE A 141 13.93 -17.95 12.71
C ILE A 141 14.84 -17.15 13.64
N ILE A 142 16.12 -17.38 13.60
CA ILE A 142 17.10 -16.68 14.43
C ILE A 142 18.28 -16.21 13.58
N THR A 143 18.97 -15.20 14.06
CA THR A 143 20.32 -14.81 13.66
C THR A 143 21.22 -14.92 14.87
N THR A 144 22.52 -15.15 14.70
CA THR A 144 23.46 -15.28 15.85
C THR A 144 23.74 -13.91 16.47
N ASN A 145 23.78 -12.87 15.66
CA ASN A 145 23.93 -11.46 16.10
C ASN A 145 23.41 -10.50 15.00
N ALA A 146 23.37 -9.22 15.30
CA ALA A 146 22.88 -8.18 14.37
C ALA A 146 23.71 -8.06 13.06
N LEU A 147 24.94 -8.51 13.08
CA LEU A 147 25.87 -8.46 11.94
C LEU A 147 26.03 -9.84 11.27
N ASP A 148 25.28 -10.84 11.71
CA ASP A 148 25.28 -12.17 11.08
C ASP A 148 24.42 -12.13 9.81
N PRO A 149 24.99 -12.56 8.69
CA PRO A 149 24.28 -12.64 7.41
C PRO A 149 23.21 -13.74 7.42
N GLY A 150 23.48 -14.80 8.16
CA GLY A 150 22.69 -16.01 8.11
C GLY A 150 21.37 -15.87 8.86
N ILE A 151 20.31 -16.38 8.25
CA ILE A 151 19.10 -16.76 8.98
C ILE A 151 19.11 -18.27 9.19
N TYR A 152 18.78 -18.69 10.41
CA TYR A 152 18.77 -20.08 10.84
C TYR A 152 17.33 -20.45 11.16
N VAL A 153 16.76 -21.32 10.36
CA VAL A 153 15.35 -21.70 10.50
C VAL A 153 15.25 -23.04 11.23
N ARG A 154 14.63 -23.04 12.43
CA ARG A 154 14.45 -24.24 13.26
C ARG A 154 15.75 -24.99 13.59
N GLY A 155 16.85 -24.26 13.74
CA GLY A 155 18.14 -24.84 14.10
C GLY A 155 18.94 -25.44 12.96
N SER A 156 18.54 -25.19 11.71
CA SER A 156 19.29 -25.55 10.51
C SER A 156 20.49 -24.66 10.27
N ASN A 157 21.31 -25.00 9.28
CA ASN A 157 22.38 -24.13 8.82
C ASN A 157 21.82 -23.02 7.89
N SER A 158 22.47 -21.86 7.87
CA SER A 158 22.03 -20.73 7.04
C SER A 158 22.05 -21.04 5.53
N CYS A 159 22.98 -21.87 5.07
CA CYS A 159 23.07 -22.29 3.67
C CYS A 159 22.02 -23.33 3.23
N GLU A 160 21.19 -23.80 4.15
CA GLU A 160 20.09 -24.74 3.89
C GLU A 160 18.77 -24.06 3.57
N ASN A 161 18.75 -22.72 3.45
CA ASN A 161 17.58 -21.94 3.15
C ASN A 161 17.58 -21.47 1.70
N GLY A 162 16.48 -21.71 0.98
CA GLY A 162 16.29 -21.25 -0.38
C GLY A 162 15.64 -19.86 -0.44
N PHE A 163 16.23 -18.97 -1.20
CA PHE A 163 15.68 -17.63 -1.46
C PHE A 163 15.15 -17.57 -2.88
N LEU A 164 13.90 -17.17 -3.02
CA LEU A 164 13.19 -17.16 -4.30
C LEU A 164 12.54 -15.82 -4.58
N THR A 165 12.44 -15.48 -5.85
CA THR A 165 11.58 -14.39 -6.33
C THR A 165 10.75 -14.92 -7.49
N HIS A 166 9.41 -14.88 -7.38
CA HIS A 166 8.50 -15.53 -8.33
C HIS A 166 8.90 -16.97 -8.63
N ASP A 167 9.21 -17.74 -7.58
CA ASP A 167 9.63 -19.15 -7.64
C ASP A 167 10.97 -19.39 -8.35
N MET A 168 11.73 -18.34 -8.68
CA MET A 168 13.09 -18.41 -9.22
C MET A 168 14.10 -18.21 -8.09
N GLU A 169 15.12 -19.05 -8.05
CA GLU A 169 16.19 -19.02 -7.05
C GLU A 169 17.07 -17.78 -7.22
N ILE A 170 17.43 -17.17 -6.08
CA ILE A 170 18.41 -16.11 -5.97
C ILE A 170 19.65 -16.66 -5.28
N ALA A 171 20.76 -16.71 -6.02
CA ALA A 171 21.97 -17.36 -5.57
C ALA A 171 22.70 -16.62 -4.44
N SER A 172 22.52 -15.29 -4.33
CA SER A 172 23.20 -14.46 -3.34
C SER A 172 22.17 -13.58 -2.62
N PRO A 173 21.64 -14.02 -1.47
CA PRO A 173 20.62 -13.29 -0.73
C PRO A 173 21.20 -12.10 0.04
N ASP A 174 22.49 -12.04 0.23
CA ASP A 174 23.19 -11.04 1.02
C ASP A 174 24.51 -10.60 0.36
N HIS A 175 24.98 -9.46 0.80
CA HIS A 175 26.32 -8.95 0.49
C HIS A 175 27.38 -9.63 1.37
N LEU A 176 28.65 -9.53 0.97
CA LEU A 176 29.78 -10.26 1.56
C LEU A 176 29.82 -10.27 3.10
N THR A 177 29.45 -9.18 3.72
CA THR A 177 29.48 -9.08 5.18
C THR A 177 28.18 -9.59 5.83
N GLY A 178 27.16 -9.85 5.02
CA GLY A 178 25.81 -10.21 5.47
C GLY A 178 25.13 -9.20 6.37
N ILE A 179 25.70 -8.04 6.53
CA ILE A 179 25.10 -6.96 7.30
C ILE A 179 23.82 -6.47 6.64
N LEU A 180 23.82 -6.44 5.30
CA LEU A 180 22.68 -6.03 4.49
C LEU A 180 22.35 -7.12 3.47
N SER A 181 21.05 -7.36 3.28
CA SER A 181 20.57 -8.24 2.21
C SER A 181 20.58 -7.53 0.85
N THR A 182 20.57 -8.33 -0.22
CA THR A 182 20.40 -7.80 -1.59
C THR A 182 18.95 -7.39 -1.88
N PHE A 183 18.04 -7.64 -0.96
CA PHE A 183 16.60 -7.43 -1.11
C PHE A 183 16.20 -6.04 -0.63
N ASP A 184 15.71 -5.20 -1.56
CA ASP A 184 15.16 -3.90 -1.21
C ASP A 184 13.68 -4.04 -0.79
N PRO A 185 13.31 -3.72 0.47
CA PRO A 185 11.93 -3.79 0.95
C PRO A 185 10.95 -2.87 0.21
N PHE A 186 11.42 -1.85 -0.47
CA PHE A 186 10.58 -0.98 -1.30
C PHE A 186 9.99 -1.74 -2.50
N ILE A 187 10.72 -2.73 -3.03
CA ILE A 187 10.28 -3.55 -4.15
C ILE A 187 9.85 -4.94 -3.69
N LEU A 188 10.62 -5.58 -2.80
CA LEU A 188 10.38 -6.95 -2.30
C LEU A 188 9.75 -6.90 -0.92
N ASN A 189 8.52 -6.40 -0.81
CA ASN A 189 7.87 -6.12 0.47
C ASN A 189 6.91 -7.20 0.95
N ASN A 190 6.66 -8.21 0.15
CA ASN A 190 5.82 -9.36 0.52
C ASN A 190 6.64 -10.63 0.42
N SER A 191 6.65 -11.45 1.47
CA SER A 191 7.27 -12.75 1.41
C SER A 191 6.39 -13.85 1.98
N THR A 192 6.58 -15.04 1.46
CA THR A 192 6.03 -16.26 2.02
C THR A 192 7.20 -17.13 2.48
N VAL A 193 7.27 -17.38 3.77
CA VAL A 193 8.31 -18.22 4.37
C VAL A 193 7.72 -19.58 4.69
N TYR A 194 8.28 -20.61 4.10
CA TYR A 194 7.98 -22.00 4.41
C TYR A 194 9.06 -22.53 5.37
N LYS A 195 8.75 -22.55 6.66
CA LYS A 195 9.67 -23.06 7.70
C LYS A 195 9.65 -24.59 7.79
N SER A 196 8.73 -25.25 7.12
CA SER A 196 8.58 -26.67 6.92
C SER A 196 7.38 -26.96 6.02
N GLY A 197 7.24 -28.18 5.53
CA GLY A 197 6.07 -28.61 4.76
C GLY A 197 5.88 -27.82 3.47
N PHE A 198 6.97 -27.46 2.80
CA PHE A 198 6.93 -26.75 1.53
C PHE A 198 6.45 -27.67 0.39
N PRO A 199 5.85 -27.11 -0.66
CA PRO A 199 5.40 -27.86 -1.83
C PRO A 199 6.55 -28.62 -2.51
N ALA A 200 6.25 -29.75 -3.15
CA ALA A 200 7.26 -30.58 -3.84
C ALA A 200 7.98 -29.89 -5.00
N VAL A 201 7.48 -28.75 -5.46
CA VAL A 201 8.18 -27.90 -6.44
C VAL A 201 9.48 -27.33 -5.88
N TYR A 202 9.59 -27.17 -4.56
CA TYR A 202 10.78 -26.72 -3.87
C TYR A 202 11.57 -27.93 -3.40
N ASN A 203 12.66 -28.26 -4.05
CA ASN A 203 13.41 -29.53 -3.84
C ASN A 203 14.92 -29.38 -3.67
N SER A 204 15.45 -28.16 -3.67
CA SER A 204 16.91 -27.92 -3.64
C SER A 204 17.46 -27.67 -2.23
N TYR A 205 16.63 -27.24 -1.27
CA TYR A 205 17.06 -26.86 0.08
C TYR A 205 16.38 -27.70 1.16
N LEU A 206 17.08 -27.89 2.28
CA LEU A 206 16.65 -28.83 3.32
C LEU A 206 15.80 -28.21 4.41
N SER A 207 15.97 -26.91 4.70
CA SER A 207 15.38 -26.27 5.86
C SER A 207 14.15 -25.44 5.54
N SER A 208 14.31 -24.41 4.74
CA SER A 208 13.25 -23.45 4.48
C SER A 208 13.30 -22.87 3.08
N TYR A 209 12.17 -22.27 2.67
CA TYR A 209 12.09 -21.45 1.47
C TYR A 209 11.46 -20.10 1.79
N ILE A 210 12.16 -19.05 1.38
CA ILE A 210 11.72 -17.66 1.48
C ILE A 210 11.41 -17.17 0.07
N ASN A 211 10.13 -17.17 -0.29
CA ASN A 211 9.66 -16.72 -1.60
C ASN A 211 9.16 -15.29 -1.50
N MET A 212 9.91 -14.36 -2.07
CA MET A 212 9.59 -12.93 -2.10
C MET A 212 8.84 -12.58 -3.37
N ARG A 213 7.87 -11.71 -3.24
CA ARG A 213 7.10 -11.20 -4.38
C ARG A 213 7.33 -9.71 -4.53
N PRO A 214 7.73 -9.25 -5.73
CA PRO A 214 7.84 -7.84 -6.00
C PRO A 214 6.50 -7.12 -5.85
N ASP A 215 6.57 -5.90 -5.33
CA ASP A 215 5.46 -4.95 -5.37
C ASP A 215 5.08 -4.69 -6.84
N PRO A 216 3.81 -4.82 -7.21
CA PRO A 216 3.37 -4.51 -8.57
C PRO A 216 3.53 -3.04 -8.95
N GLY A 217 3.96 -2.19 -8.01
CA GLY A 217 4.04 -0.74 -8.19
C GLY A 217 2.68 -0.05 -8.09
N ASN A 218 2.68 1.28 -8.22
CA ASN A 218 1.48 2.08 -8.17
C ASN A 218 1.00 2.41 -9.59
N LYS A 219 -0.24 2.01 -9.95
CA LYS A 219 -0.82 2.25 -11.28
C LYS A 219 -1.47 3.63 -11.45
N GLN A 220 -1.53 4.44 -10.38
CA GLN A 220 -2.26 5.72 -10.37
C GLN A 220 -1.31 6.91 -10.25
N LYS A 221 -0.29 6.82 -9.39
CA LYS A 221 0.61 7.92 -9.06
C LYS A 221 2.06 7.47 -8.96
N TYR A 222 2.97 8.41 -9.13
CA TYR A 222 4.38 8.19 -8.85
C TYR A 222 4.65 8.34 -7.35
N GLU A 223 5.50 7.47 -6.83
CA GLU A 223 6.01 7.50 -5.48
C GLU A 223 7.53 7.34 -5.55
N GLY A 224 8.25 8.08 -4.72
CA GLY A 224 9.71 8.02 -4.66
C GLY A 224 10.20 8.09 -3.24
N GLU A 225 11.35 7.47 -2.98
CA GLU A 225 12.02 7.47 -1.69
C GLU A 225 13.53 7.62 -1.90
N ILE A 226 14.16 8.40 -1.07
CA ILE A 226 15.62 8.52 -0.98
C ILE A 226 16.01 8.08 0.42
N THR A 227 16.82 7.05 0.52
CA THR A 227 17.38 6.56 1.78
C THR A 227 18.84 6.98 1.88
N LEU A 228 19.20 7.60 2.99
CA LEU A 228 20.59 7.95 3.30
C LEU A 228 20.98 7.24 4.60
N GLY A 229 21.70 6.13 4.47
CA GLY A 229 22.18 5.33 5.59
C GLY A 229 23.64 5.67 5.95
N LEU A 230 24.17 5.00 6.98
CA LEU A 230 25.56 5.16 7.39
C LEU A 230 26.57 4.50 6.46
N VAL A 231 26.17 3.49 5.71
CA VAL A 231 27.04 2.66 4.87
C VAL A 231 26.66 2.65 3.40
N SER A 232 25.42 3.03 3.08
CA SER A 232 24.88 3.03 1.73
C SER A 232 23.80 4.09 1.57
N SER A 233 23.48 4.39 0.32
CA SER A 233 22.38 5.26 -0.07
C SER A 233 21.57 4.61 -1.18
N ALA A 234 20.27 4.84 -1.19
CA ALA A 234 19.37 4.29 -2.19
C ALA A 234 18.44 5.36 -2.77
N LEU A 235 18.18 5.23 -4.07
CA LEU A 235 17.17 5.98 -4.79
C LEU A 235 16.12 4.99 -5.29
N LYS A 236 14.86 5.25 -4.98
CA LYS A 236 13.74 4.34 -5.23
C LYS A 236 12.59 5.09 -5.87
N ILE A 237 11.99 4.50 -6.88
CA ILE A 237 10.84 5.09 -7.58
C ILE A 237 9.88 4.00 -8.03
N LYS A 238 8.59 4.27 -7.94
CA LYS A 238 7.54 3.44 -8.54
C LYS A 238 6.39 4.31 -9.07
N GLY A 239 5.70 3.79 -10.08
CA GLY A 239 4.58 4.52 -10.65
C GLY A 239 4.03 3.88 -11.92
N PRO A 240 3.03 4.54 -12.56
CA PRO A 240 2.44 4.05 -13.79
C PRO A 240 3.35 4.29 -15.00
N LEU A 241 3.58 3.25 -15.80
CA LEU A 241 4.01 3.40 -17.20
C LEU A 241 2.79 3.68 -18.09
N VAL A 242 1.68 2.96 -17.83
CA VAL A 242 0.38 3.21 -18.42
C VAL A 242 -0.63 3.19 -17.28
N ARG A 243 -1.33 4.30 -17.06
CA ARG A 243 -2.31 4.42 -15.97
C ARG A 243 -3.30 3.25 -16.01
N ASP A 244 -3.65 2.74 -14.83
CA ASP A 244 -4.58 1.63 -14.58
C ASP A 244 -4.13 0.27 -15.11
N HIS A 245 -3.15 0.21 -16.04
CA HIS A 245 -2.75 -1.01 -16.72
C HIS A 245 -1.35 -1.48 -16.33
N THR A 246 -0.34 -0.64 -16.51
CA THR A 246 1.06 -1.03 -16.35
C THR A 246 1.76 -0.14 -15.35
N SER A 247 2.41 -0.73 -14.38
CA SER A 247 3.24 -0.06 -13.39
C SER A 247 4.65 -0.62 -13.36
N PHE A 248 5.56 0.15 -12.82
CA PHE A 248 6.92 -0.27 -12.55
C PHE A 248 7.34 0.13 -11.13
N ALA A 249 8.34 -0.56 -10.60
CA ALA A 249 9.12 -0.13 -9.45
C ALA A 249 10.59 -0.36 -9.76
N ALA A 250 11.44 0.59 -9.40
CA ALA A 250 12.86 0.54 -9.60
C ALA A 250 13.59 1.08 -8.37
N SER A 251 14.69 0.45 -8.00
CA SER A 251 15.61 0.95 -6.99
C SER A 251 17.05 0.83 -7.44
N PHE A 252 17.86 1.74 -6.98
CA PHE A 252 19.31 1.71 -7.12
C PHE A 252 19.91 2.01 -5.76
N ARG A 253 20.83 1.15 -5.30
CA ARG A 253 21.53 1.30 -4.02
C ARG A 253 23.03 1.21 -4.25
N THR A 254 23.78 2.05 -3.58
CA THR A 254 25.25 2.07 -3.64
C THR A 254 25.83 2.22 -2.24
N SER A 255 26.88 1.46 -1.95
CA SER A 255 27.62 1.60 -0.70
C SER A 255 28.79 2.55 -0.87
N TYR A 256 29.22 3.15 0.23
CA TYR A 256 30.42 3.98 0.30
C TYR A 256 31.44 3.49 1.34
N LEU A 257 31.30 2.25 1.81
CA LEU A 257 32.21 1.60 2.74
C LEU A 257 33.66 1.62 2.23
N GLN A 258 33.86 1.39 0.93
CA GLN A 258 35.17 1.48 0.31
C GLN A 258 35.83 2.86 0.48
N THR A 259 35.03 3.93 0.35
CA THR A 259 35.55 5.29 0.53
C THR A 259 35.99 5.53 1.97
N ILE A 260 35.21 5.06 2.94
CA ILE A 260 35.54 5.14 4.37
C ILE A 260 36.81 4.35 4.66
N ALA A 261 36.90 3.11 4.16
CA ALA A 261 38.09 2.27 4.33
C ALA A 261 39.32 2.89 3.69
N ARG A 262 39.24 3.48 2.51
CA ARG A 262 40.34 4.19 1.85
C ARG A 262 40.86 5.38 2.64
N LEU A 263 39.95 6.18 3.20
CA LEU A 263 40.34 7.31 4.05
C LEU A 263 41.06 6.83 5.31
N TYR A 264 40.54 5.78 5.97
CA TYR A 264 41.19 5.16 7.12
C TYR A 264 42.56 4.60 6.75
N ASN A 265 42.65 3.80 5.69
CA ASN A 265 43.91 3.17 5.24
C ASN A 265 44.99 4.21 4.87
N LYS A 266 44.59 5.34 4.30
CA LYS A 266 45.50 6.46 4.06
C LYS A 266 46.09 7.00 5.35
N SER A 267 45.25 7.24 6.36
CA SER A 267 45.69 7.73 7.68
C SER A 267 46.62 6.73 8.36
N VAL A 268 46.32 5.44 8.32
CA VAL A 268 47.17 4.37 8.90
C VAL A 268 48.50 4.26 8.19
N LYS A 269 48.54 4.37 6.87
CA LYS A 269 49.78 4.37 6.09
C LYS A 269 50.67 5.55 6.47
N ASP A 270 50.10 6.73 6.67
CA ASP A 270 50.84 7.93 7.05
C ASP A 270 51.46 7.79 8.46
N GLN A 271 50.84 6.94 9.30
CA GLN A 271 51.35 6.63 10.66
C GLN A 271 52.26 5.41 10.73
N LYS A 272 52.65 4.81 9.56
CA LYS A 272 53.46 3.58 9.49
C LYS A 272 52.84 2.36 10.21
N GLN A 273 51.54 2.34 10.38
CA GLN A 273 50.83 1.21 10.96
C GLN A 273 50.48 0.19 9.83
N GLN A 274 50.40 -1.11 10.17
CA GLN A 274 50.14 -2.19 9.18
C GLN A 274 48.71 -2.72 9.23
N ASN A 275 47.83 -2.15 10.06
CA ASN A 275 46.45 -2.60 10.21
C ASN A 275 45.55 -1.95 9.14
N PHE A 276 45.52 -2.52 7.95
CA PHE A 276 44.65 -2.06 6.87
C PHE A 276 43.23 -2.61 7.03
N MET A 277 42.25 -1.73 6.75
CA MET A 277 40.85 -2.11 6.70
C MET A 277 40.51 -2.64 5.29
N PRO A 278 39.80 -3.76 5.17
CA PRO A 278 39.31 -4.23 3.87
C PRO A 278 38.44 -3.18 3.18
N GLU A 279 38.71 -2.94 1.91
CA GLU A 279 37.94 -2.02 1.07
C GLU A 279 36.81 -2.79 0.39
N TYR A 280 35.60 -2.64 0.89
CA TYR A 280 34.43 -3.31 0.35
C TYR A 280 33.43 -2.30 -0.22
N ALA A 281 32.84 -2.63 -1.37
CA ALA A 281 31.78 -1.85 -1.98
C ALA A 281 30.75 -2.78 -2.63
N PHE A 282 29.51 -2.34 -2.65
CA PHE A 282 28.46 -2.98 -3.44
C PHE A 282 27.56 -1.96 -4.14
N ASN A 283 26.92 -2.41 -5.20
CA ASN A 283 25.90 -1.66 -5.93
C ASN A 283 24.79 -2.63 -6.32
N ASP A 284 23.56 -2.23 -6.08
CA ASP A 284 22.36 -2.99 -6.43
C ASP A 284 21.47 -2.20 -7.36
N ALA A 285 20.87 -2.89 -8.29
CA ALA A 285 19.78 -2.37 -9.09
C ALA A 285 18.66 -3.41 -9.14
N THR A 286 17.45 -3.00 -8.76
CA THR A 286 16.27 -3.85 -8.83
C THR A 286 15.20 -3.17 -9.66
N VAL A 287 14.54 -3.93 -10.52
CA VAL A 287 13.42 -3.44 -11.31
C VAL A 287 12.31 -4.47 -11.33
N SER A 288 11.08 -4.02 -11.21
CA SER A 288 9.87 -4.83 -11.43
C SER A 288 8.90 -4.11 -12.35
N ILE A 289 8.19 -4.86 -13.16
CA ILE A 289 7.13 -4.38 -14.06
C ILE A 289 5.93 -5.30 -13.89
N ASP A 290 4.76 -4.70 -13.75
CA ASP A 290 3.48 -5.39 -13.68
C ASP A 290 2.51 -4.78 -14.67
N SER A 291 2.03 -5.58 -15.61
CA SER A 291 1.12 -5.14 -16.66
C SER A 291 -0.14 -5.99 -16.73
N LYS A 292 -1.29 -5.37 -16.61
CA LYS A 292 -2.59 -5.96 -16.90
C LYS A 292 -2.93 -5.66 -18.35
N LEU A 293 -2.57 -6.57 -19.26
CA LEU A 293 -2.83 -6.41 -20.70
C LEU A 293 -4.32 -6.48 -21.04
N SER A 294 -5.08 -7.31 -20.29
CA SER A 294 -6.53 -7.43 -20.40
C SER A 294 -7.12 -7.96 -19.09
N ASN A 295 -8.45 -8.15 -19.03
CA ASN A 295 -9.08 -8.79 -17.87
C ASN A 295 -8.64 -10.25 -17.66
N ARG A 296 -8.09 -10.89 -18.68
CA ARG A 296 -7.64 -12.29 -18.65
C ARG A 296 -6.13 -12.44 -18.62
N TRP A 297 -5.35 -11.45 -19.06
CA TRP A 297 -3.92 -11.53 -19.18
C TRP A 297 -3.20 -10.55 -18.26
N ARG A 298 -2.27 -11.04 -17.48
CA ARG A 298 -1.33 -10.26 -16.68
C ARG A 298 0.10 -10.72 -16.99
N VAL A 299 1.00 -9.78 -17.19
CA VAL A 299 2.41 -10.01 -17.43
C VAL A 299 3.23 -9.32 -16.37
N THR A 300 4.24 -9.99 -15.84
CA THR A 300 5.20 -9.39 -14.90
C THR A 300 6.61 -9.66 -15.37
N ALA A 301 7.52 -8.76 -15.04
CA ALA A 301 8.95 -8.94 -15.20
C ALA A 301 9.66 -8.45 -13.94
N PHE A 302 10.75 -9.13 -13.58
CA PHE A 302 11.58 -8.76 -12.44
C PHE A 302 13.05 -8.95 -12.81
N GLY A 303 13.90 -8.04 -12.36
CA GLY A 303 15.34 -8.12 -12.47
C GLY A 303 16.02 -7.58 -11.22
N LEU A 304 16.99 -8.32 -10.72
CA LEU A 304 17.90 -7.94 -9.64
C LEU A 304 19.33 -8.09 -10.18
N PHE A 305 20.11 -7.05 -10.05
CA PHE A 305 21.51 -7.03 -10.41
C PHE A 305 22.32 -6.48 -9.25
N THR A 306 23.35 -7.22 -8.82
CA THR A 306 24.27 -6.80 -7.77
C THR A 306 25.71 -6.89 -8.24
N ILE A 307 26.52 -5.95 -7.79
CA ILE A 307 27.98 -5.93 -8.00
C ILE A 307 28.60 -5.76 -6.63
N ASP A 308 29.47 -6.68 -6.27
CA ASP A 308 30.24 -6.64 -5.04
C ASP A 308 31.74 -6.63 -5.35
N GLY A 309 32.49 -5.81 -4.63
CA GLY A 309 33.94 -5.74 -4.75
C GLY A 309 34.60 -5.69 -3.39
N LEU A 310 35.59 -6.55 -3.19
CA LEU A 310 36.41 -6.59 -1.99
C LEU A 310 37.90 -6.50 -2.35
N SER A 311 38.60 -5.53 -1.79
CA SER A 311 40.04 -5.41 -1.87
C SER A 311 40.65 -5.52 -0.47
N MET A 312 41.56 -6.46 -0.29
CA MET A 312 42.24 -6.72 0.99
C MET A 312 43.74 -6.63 0.84
N LYS A 313 44.37 -5.81 1.67
CA LYS A 313 45.85 -5.77 1.81
C LYS A 313 46.28 -6.60 3.00
N LEU A 314 47.03 -7.67 2.77
CA LEU A 314 47.62 -8.45 3.85
C LEU A 314 48.94 -7.86 4.32
N ASN A 315 49.73 -7.29 3.39
CA ASN A 315 50.96 -6.56 3.65
C ASN A 315 51.25 -5.61 2.48
N GLU A 316 52.37 -4.90 2.50
CA GLU A 316 52.71 -3.94 1.45
C GLU A 316 52.83 -4.56 0.04
N ASN A 317 53.09 -5.86 -0.06
CA ASN A 317 53.35 -6.56 -1.30
C ASN A 317 52.21 -7.50 -1.76
N VAL A 318 51.21 -7.76 -0.91
CA VAL A 318 50.15 -8.73 -1.20
C VAL A 318 48.79 -8.07 -1.08
N ASN A 319 48.14 -7.94 -2.23
CA ASN A 319 46.74 -7.50 -2.34
C ASN A 319 45.92 -8.62 -2.92
N TYR A 320 44.70 -8.77 -2.39
CA TYR A 320 43.66 -9.62 -2.96
C TYR A 320 42.49 -8.76 -3.39
N ASP A 321 42.09 -8.90 -4.66
CA ASP A 321 40.96 -8.20 -5.24
C ASP A 321 39.93 -9.22 -5.73
N PHE A 322 38.75 -9.18 -5.17
CA PHE A 322 37.62 -10.03 -5.53
C PHE A 322 36.48 -9.15 -6.04
N ASN A 323 35.96 -9.53 -7.21
CA ASN A 323 34.76 -8.89 -7.75
C ASN A 323 33.82 -9.99 -8.22
N TRP A 324 32.54 -9.87 -7.85
CA TRP A 324 31.52 -10.77 -8.34
C TRP A 324 30.24 -10.01 -8.68
N HIS A 325 29.49 -10.58 -9.58
CA HIS A 325 28.26 -10.03 -10.09
C HIS A 325 27.18 -11.09 -9.97
N THR A 326 26.01 -10.69 -9.46
CA THR A 326 24.85 -11.55 -9.43
C THR A 326 23.75 -10.92 -10.28
N PHE A 327 23.19 -11.71 -11.18
CA PHE A 327 22.01 -11.34 -11.94
C PHE A 327 20.94 -12.38 -11.71
N SER A 328 19.75 -11.92 -11.34
CA SER A 328 18.55 -12.74 -11.22
C SER A 328 17.41 -12.04 -11.94
N GLY A 329 16.74 -12.72 -12.86
CA GLY A 329 15.66 -12.09 -13.61
C GLY A 329 14.64 -13.10 -14.09
N ASN A 330 13.37 -12.75 -14.02
CA ASN A 330 12.29 -13.54 -14.55
C ASN A 330 11.25 -12.71 -15.27
N ALA A 331 10.47 -13.37 -16.14
CA ALA A 331 9.27 -12.83 -16.72
C ALA A 331 8.21 -13.91 -16.74
N GLY A 332 6.99 -13.54 -16.45
CA GLY A 332 5.85 -14.44 -16.40
C GLY A 332 4.60 -13.85 -17.02
N ALA A 333 3.77 -14.71 -17.58
CA ALA A 333 2.46 -14.35 -18.07
C ALA A 333 1.40 -15.27 -17.45
N TRP A 334 0.35 -14.69 -16.92
CA TRP A 334 -0.75 -15.42 -16.30
C TRP A 334 -2.03 -15.20 -17.08
N TYR A 335 -2.74 -16.29 -17.35
CA TYR A 335 -4.05 -16.28 -17.97
C TYR A 335 -5.10 -16.73 -16.97
N THR A 336 -6.13 -15.91 -16.80
CA THR A 336 -7.31 -16.25 -15.99
C THR A 336 -8.49 -16.42 -16.97
N PRO A 337 -9.05 -17.63 -17.10
CA PRO A 337 -10.09 -17.94 -18.05
C PRO A 337 -11.42 -17.22 -17.81
#